data_504f15cfe8c7822ed58788c52a10ba32
#
_entry.id   504f15cfe8c7822ed58788c52a10ba32
#
_cell.length_a   1.000
_cell.length_b   1.000
_cell.length_c   1.000
_cell.angle_alpha   90.00
_cell.angle_beta   90.00
_cell.angle_gamma   90.00
#
_symmetry.space_group_name_H-M   'P 1'
#
loop_
_entity.id
_entity.type
_entity.pdbx_description
1 polymer ?
#
loop_
_entity_poly.entity_id
_entity_poly.type
_entity_poly.pdbx_seq_one_letter_code
_entity_poly.pdbx_strand_id
1 'polypeptide(L)'
;MKREDYINWDEYFMGIALLTAMRSKDPNSQVGACIVSPENKILSLGYNGMPMGCSDDEMPWEREGAPLQTKYMYVCHAELNAILSSAHNNLKGARVYVTLFPCNECTKAIIQSGIAEVVYYGDKYHDSDSSIAARFMFEHAGVRLIPYKPTGRRAELEL
;
A
#
# COMPACT_ATOMS: atom_id res chain seq x y z
N MET A 1 19.00 -17.49 27.40
CA MET A 1 19.50 -16.70 26.27
C MET A 1 18.32 -16.41 25.35
N LYS A 2 18.15 -15.17 24.87
CA LYS A 2 17.06 -14.83 23.94
C LYS A 2 17.29 -15.47 22.57
N ARG A 3 16.23 -15.67 21.82
CA ARG A 3 16.29 -16.07 20.43
C ARG A 3 16.90 -14.95 19.56
N GLU A 4 17.74 -15.28 18.58
CA GLU A 4 18.47 -14.31 17.75
C GLU A 4 17.93 -14.22 16.30
N ASP A 5 17.18 -15.23 15.86
CA ASP A 5 16.72 -15.41 14.48
C ASP A 5 15.32 -14.84 14.21
N TYR A 6 14.85 -13.93 15.05
CA TYR A 6 13.55 -13.28 14.85
C TYR A 6 13.62 -12.23 13.69
N ILE A 7 12.48 -11.99 13.05
CA ILE A 7 12.36 -10.99 11.99
C ILE A 7 12.42 -9.57 12.58
N ASN A 8 12.98 -8.64 11.82
CA ASN A 8 12.99 -7.24 12.20
C ASN A 8 11.64 -6.56 11.92
N TRP A 9 11.48 -5.30 12.35
CA TRP A 9 10.22 -4.57 12.19
C TRP A 9 9.85 -4.32 10.72
N ASP A 10 10.81 -4.01 9.85
CA ASP A 10 10.54 -3.78 8.43
C ASP A 10 10.14 -5.08 7.73
N GLU A 11 10.81 -6.19 8.03
CA GLU A 11 10.41 -7.52 7.56
C GLU A 11 8.99 -7.88 8.01
N TYR A 12 8.67 -7.60 9.27
CA TYR A 12 7.36 -7.87 9.83
C TYR A 12 6.27 -7.06 9.14
N PHE A 13 6.42 -5.73 9.06
CA PHE A 13 5.39 -4.87 8.50
C PHE A 13 5.26 -5.03 6.98
N MET A 14 6.37 -5.20 6.26
CA MET A 14 6.29 -5.50 4.82
C MET A 14 5.71 -6.91 4.59
N GLY A 15 6.02 -7.86 5.43
CA GLY A 15 5.41 -9.20 5.41
C GLY A 15 3.90 -9.14 5.61
N ILE A 16 3.41 -8.31 6.52
CA ILE A 16 1.97 -8.06 6.71
C ILE A 16 1.35 -7.41 5.47
N ALA A 17 2.01 -6.43 4.86
CA ALA A 17 1.54 -5.81 3.62
C ALA A 17 1.45 -6.83 2.47
N LEU A 18 2.45 -7.69 2.32
CA LEU A 18 2.46 -8.78 1.33
C LEU A 18 1.33 -9.80 1.56
N LEU A 19 1.11 -10.19 2.81
CA LEU A 19 0.00 -11.08 3.18
C LEU A 19 -1.35 -10.41 2.90
N THR A 20 -1.48 -9.13 3.23
CA THR A 20 -2.68 -8.35 2.96
C THR A 20 -3.00 -8.27 1.46
N ALA A 21 -1.97 -8.12 0.62
CA ALA A 21 -2.12 -8.12 -0.83
C ALA A 21 -2.77 -9.40 -1.37
N MET A 22 -2.60 -10.53 -0.70
CA MET A 22 -3.21 -11.82 -1.09
C MET A 22 -4.74 -11.82 -0.97
N ARG A 23 -5.34 -10.83 -0.29
CA ARG A 23 -6.78 -10.63 -0.26
C ARG A 23 -7.34 -9.98 -1.52
N SER A 24 -6.51 -9.34 -2.34
CA SER A 24 -6.97 -8.70 -3.57
C SER A 24 -7.47 -9.70 -4.59
N LYS A 25 -8.62 -9.42 -5.18
CA LYS A 25 -9.23 -10.20 -6.28
C LYS A 25 -8.83 -9.69 -7.65
N ASP A 26 -8.03 -8.62 -7.73
CA ASP A 26 -7.53 -8.08 -8.99
C ASP A 26 -6.67 -9.13 -9.71
N PRO A 27 -7.05 -9.56 -10.92
CA PRO A 27 -6.29 -10.59 -11.63
C PRO A 27 -4.92 -10.13 -12.14
N ASN A 28 -4.68 -8.80 -12.17
CA ASN A 28 -3.46 -8.23 -12.76
C ASN A 28 -2.44 -7.78 -11.71
N SER A 29 -2.88 -7.12 -10.64
CA SER A 29 -1.98 -6.55 -9.63
C SER A 29 -2.62 -6.64 -8.26
N GLN A 30 -1.98 -7.35 -7.35
CA GLN A 30 -2.38 -7.46 -5.96
C GLN A 30 -1.45 -6.59 -5.13
N VAL A 31 -2.01 -5.57 -4.49
CA VAL A 31 -1.27 -4.61 -3.68
C VAL A 31 -1.80 -4.63 -2.25
N GLY A 32 -0.89 -4.56 -1.29
CA GLY A 32 -1.19 -4.46 0.13
C GLY A 32 -0.50 -3.28 0.77
N ALA A 33 -1.16 -2.70 1.77
CA ALA A 33 -0.64 -1.60 2.57
C ALA A 33 -0.85 -1.85 4.06
N CYS A 34 0.15 -1.49 4.87
CA CYS A 34 0.14 -1.58 6.31
C CYS A 34 0.56 -0.23 6.90
N ILE A 35 -0.35 0.43 7.61
CA ILE A 35 -0.06 1.70 8.29
C ILE A 35 0.33 1.41 9.73
N VAL A 36 1.45 1.99 10.16
CA VAL A 36 2.09 1.73 11.44
C VAL A 36 2.37 3.04 12.16
N SER A 37 2.07 3.09 13.47
CA SER A 37 2.40 4.25 14.30
C SER A 37 3.90 4.39 14.53
N PRO A 38 4.38 5.58 14.99
CA PRO A 38 5.78 5.76 15.38
C PRO A 38 6.26 4.76 16.45
N GLU A 39 5.34 4.21 17.25
CA GLU A 39 5.61 3.23 18.31
C GLU A 39 5.50 1.77 17.81
N ASN A 40 5.51 1.54 16.51
CA ASN A 40 5.41 0.21 15.91
C ASN A 40 4.09 -0.53 16.21
N LYS A 41 2.97 0.19 16.26
CA LYS A 41 1.64 -0.40 16.33
C LYS A 41 0.96 -0.36 14.96
N ILE A 42 0.42 -1.48 14.53
CA ILE A 42 -0.38 -1.53 13.29
C ILE A 42 -1.68 -0.76 13.54
N LEU A 43 -1.90 0.28 12.74
CA LEU A 43 -3.09 1.13 12.82
C LEU A 43 -4.17 0.69 11.83
N SER A 44 -3.78 0.25 10.64
CA SER A 44 -4.71 -0.17 9.61
C SER A 44 -4.03 -0.99 8.52
N LEU A 45 -4.84 -1.77 7.81
CA LEU A 45 -4.44 -2.55 6.65
C LEU A 45 -5.38 -2.24 5.48
N GLY A 46 -4.87 -2.35 4.26
CA GLY A 46 -5.66 -2.21 3.05
C GLY A 46 -5.10 -3.02 1.90
N TYR A 47 -5.99 -3.47 1.02
CA TYR A 47 -5.63 -4.10 -0.25
C TYR A 47 -6.52 -3.50 -1.36
N ASN A 48 -6.08 -3.58 -2.60
CA ASN A 48 -6.84 -3.02 -3.72
C ASN A 48 -8.05 -3.88 -4.06
N GLY A 49 -9.17 -3.22 -4.35
CA GLY A 49 -10.44 -3.88 -4.65
C GLY A 49 -11.53 -2.91 -5.05
N MET A 50 -12.67 -3.44 -5.45
CA MET A 50 -13.83 -2.62 -5.79
C MET A 50 -14.44 -1.99 -4.55
N PRO A 51 -15.14 -0.85 -4.70
CA PRO A 51 -15.81 -0.18 -3.58
C PRO A 51 -16.83 -1.10 -2.89
N MET A 52 -17.03 -0.88 -1.61
CA MET A 52 -17.99 -1.64 -0.82
C MET A 52 -19.39 -1.57 -1.46
N GLY A 53 -20.02 -2.73 -1.62
CA GLY A 53 -21.33 -2.84 -2.26
C GLY A 53 -21.31 -2.97 -3.78
N CYS A 54 -20.16 -2.77 -4.43
CA CYS A 54 -19.97 -3.04 -5.85
C CYS A 54 -19.56 -4.51 -6.02
N SER A 55 -20.36 -5.26 -6.78
CA SER A 55 -20.11 -6.70 -6.98
C SER A 55 -18.80 -6.93 -7.76
N ASP A 56 -17.91 -7.75 -7.23
CA ASP A 56 -16.69 -8.13 -7.89
C ASP A 56 -16.93 -8.88 -9.21
N ASP A 57 -18.09 -9.53 -9.34
CA ASP A 57 -18.48 -10.28 -10.54
C ASP A 57 -19.07 -9.41 -11.65
N GLU A 58 -19.56 -8.22 -11.30
CA GLU A 58 -20.19 -7.28 -12.23
C GLU A 58 -19.30 -6.12 -12.64
N MET A 59 -18.29 -5.81 -11.81
CA MET A 59 -17.37 -4.70 -12.06
C MET A 59 -16.26 -5.09 -13.04
N PRO A 60 -15.80 -4.16 -13.91
CA PRO A 60 -14.75 -4.46 -14.86
C PRO A 60 -13.38 -4.59 -14.17
N TRP A 61 -12.64 -5.64 -14.51
CA TRP A 61 -11.25 -5.84 -14.06
C TRP A 61 -10.23 -5.61 -15.17
N GLU A 62 -10.69 -5.25 -16.36
CA GLU A 62 -9.84 -5.08 -17.53
C GLU A 62 -8.86 -3.91 -17.38
N ARG A 63 -7.70 -4.04 -17.98
CA ARG A 63 -6.69 -2.97 -18.06
C ARG A 63 -6.79 -2.16 -19.34
N GLU A 64 -7.35 -2.74 -20.38
CA GLU A 64 -7.44 -2.15 -21.71
C GLU A 64 -8.90 -2.06 -22.14
N GLY A 65 -9.22 -1.01 -22.90
CA GLY A 65 -10.57 -0.75 -23.41
C GLY A 65 -11.00 0.70 -23.22
N ALA A 66 -12.27 0.96 -23.48
CA ALA A 66 -12.85 2.27 -23.18
C ALA A 66 -12.76 2.54 -21.67
N PRO A 67 -12.59 3.81 -21.23
CA PRO A 67 -12.37 4.12 -19.81
C PRO A 67 -13.38 3.49 -18.85
N LEU A 68 -14.67 3.50 -19.20
CA LEU A 68 -15.73 2.92 -18.37
C LEU A 68 -15.74 1.39 -18.35
N GLN A 69 -14.98 0.74 -19.20
CA GLN A 69 -14.84 -0.72 -19.27
C GLN A 69 -13.57 -1.22 -18.59
N THR A 70 -12.80 -0.32 -17.97
CA THR A 70 -11.57 -0.67 -17.26
C THR A 70 -11.72 -0.47 -15.77
N LYS A 71 -10.94 -1.23 -14.99
CA LYS A 71 -10.94 -1.14 -13.53
C LYS A 71 -10.52 0.24 -13.00
N TYR A 72 -9.78 1.03 -13.78
CA TYR A 72 -9.17 2.27 -13.32
C TYR A 72 -10.15 3.36 -12.89
N MET A 73 -11.38 3.31 -13.39
CA MET A 73 -12.44 4.24 -12.97
C MET A 73 -13.10 3.83 -11.63
N TYR A 74 -12.87 2.61 -11.16
CA TYR A 74 -13.67 2.03 -10.07
C TYR A 74 -12.84 1.49 -8.92
N VAL A 75 -11.65 0.92 -9.19
CA VAL A 75 -10.86 0.24 -8.16
C VAL A 75 -10.32 1.22 -7.10
N CYS A 76 -10.49 0.87 -5.84
CA CYS A 76 -9.84 1.54 -4.73
C CYS A 76 -8.48 0.90 -4.48
N HIS A 77 -7.43 1.72 -4.41
CA HIS A 77 -6.08 1.23 -4.15
C HIS A 77 -5.87 0.86 -2.68
N ALA A 78 -4.85 0.05 -2.42
CA ALA A 78 -4.54 -0.47 -1.09
C ALA A 78 -4.30 0.64 -0.05
N GLU A 79 -3.58 1.68 -0.43
CA GLU A 79 -3.24 2.79 0.45
C GLU A 79 -4.49 3.58 0.85
N LEU A 80 -5.35 3.88 -0.11
CA LEU A 80 -6.62 4.56 0.15
C LEU A 80 -7.50 3.73 1.08
N ASN A 81 -7.62 2.42 0.82
CA ASN A 81 -8.38 1.50 1.67
C ASN A 81 -7.80 1.44 3.09
N ALA A 82 -6.47 1.41 3.23
CA ALA A 82 -5.83 1.44 4.54
C ALA A 82 -6.13 2.73 5.32
N ILE A 83 -6.09 3.89 4.66
CA ILE A 83 -6.41 5.18 5.27
C ILE A 83 -7.87 5.24 5.70
N LEU A 84 -8.80 4.87 4.81
CA LEU A 84 -10.23 4.93 5.08
C LEU A 84 -10.70 3.88 6.10
N SER A 85 -10.02 2.74 6.18
CA SER A 85 -10.34 1.67 7.13
C SER A 85 -9.75 1.89 8.52
N SER A 86 -8.93 2.92 8.70
CA SER A 86 -8.33 3.21 10.00
C SER A 86 -9.41 3.64 11.01
N ALA A 87 -9.42 2.98 12.17
CA ALA A 87 -10.21 3.40 13.31
C ALA A 87 -9.59 4.62 14.03
N HIS A 88 -8.39 5.00 13.66
CA HIS A 88 -7.65 6.11 14.25
C HIS A 88 -7.89 7.38 13.45
N ASN A 89 -8.37 8.42 14.11
CA ASN A 89 -8.62 9.72 13.49
C ASN A 89 -7.34 10.50 13.13
N ASN A 90 -6.20 10.07 13.65
CA ASN A 90 -4.93 10.74 13.46
C ASN A 90 -3.84 9.76 13.03
N LEU A 91 -3.46 9.84 11.76
CA LEU A 91 -2.34 9.09 11.19
C LEU A 91 -1.05 9.92 11.12
N LYS A 92 -1.04 11.10 11.76
CA LYS A 92 0.11 12.01 11.75
C LYS A 92 1.36 11.33 12.30
N GLY A 93 2.45 11.41 11.54
CA GLY A 93 3.72 10.81 11.90
C GLY A 93 3.82 9.29 11.64
N ALA A 94 2.74 8.66 11.17
CA ALA A 94 2.74 7.23 10.85
C ALA A 94 3.64 6.91 9.64
N ARG A 95 3.94 5.62 9.47
CA ARG A 95 4.58 5.05 8.29
C ARG A 95 3.58 4.17 7.55
N VAL A 96 3.66 4.15 6.24
CA VAL A 96 2.95 3.16 5.42
C VAL A 96 3.94 2.24 4.73
N TYR A 97 3.76 0.95 4.93
CA TYR A 97 4.44 -0.10 4.15
C TYR A 97 3.52 -0.50 3.01
N VAL A 98 3.99 -0.42 1.79
CA VAL A 98 3.20 -0.72 0.60
C VAL A 98 3.98 -1.59 -0.37
N THR A 99 3.32 -2.57 -0.96
CA THR A 99 3.99 -3.54 -1.85
C THR A 99 4.31 -2.97 -3.23
N LEU A 100 3.66 -1.87 -3.62
CA LEU A 100 3.93 -1.14 -4.87
C LEU A 100 3.94 0.37 -4.58
N PHE A 101 4.89 1.10 -5.18
CA PHE A 101 5.02 2.54 -5.01
C PHE A 101 3.68 3.26 -5.29
N PRO A 102 3.25 4.20 -4.43
CA PRO A 102 1.95 4.87 -4.55
C PRO A 102 1.78 5.65 -5.85
N CYS A 103 0.58 5.61 -6.42
CA CYS A 103 0.21 6.50 -7.51
C CYS A 103 0.01 7.94 -7.01
N ASN A 104 -0.13 8.88 -7.94
CA ASN A 104 -0.34 10.29 -7.62
C ASN A 104 -1.62 10.55 -6.78
N GLU A 105 -2.70 9.81 -7.00
CA GLU A 105 -3.93 9.96 -6.23
C GLU A 105 -3.77 9.47 -4.78
N CYS A 106 -3.19 8.29 -4.58
CA CYS A 106 -2.90 7.78 -3.23
C CYS A 106 -1.88 8.65 -2.50
N THR A 107 -0.93 9.23 -3.21
CA THR A 107 0.05 10.18 -2.64
C THR A 107 -0.65 11.37 -1.99
N LYS A 108 -1.65 11.94 -2.65
CA LYS A 108 -2.45 13.04 -2.07
C LYS A 108 -3.13 12.61 -0.77
N ALA A 109 -3.74 11.44 -0.74
CA ALA A 109 -4.39 10.91 0.45
C ALA A 109 -3.38 10.64 1.59
N ILE A 110 -2.21 10.08 1.27
CA ILE A 110 -1.13 9.84 2.23
C ILE A 110 -0.66 11.15 2.87
N ILE A 111 -0.39 12.18 2.07
CA ILE A 111 0.05 13.49 2.54
C ILE A 111 -1.02 14.13 3.43
N GLN A 112 -2.28 14.15 2.97
CA GLN A 112 -3.38 14.78 3.70
C GLN A 112 -3.72 14.07 5.01
N SER A 113 -3.43 12.78 5.13
CA SER A 113 -3.59 12.03 6.37
C SER A 113 -2.47 12.27 7.40
N GLY A 114 -1.39 12.94 7.01
CA GLY A 114 -0.26 13.25 7.89
C GLY A 114 0.77 12.13 8.01
N ILE A 115 0.70 11.09 7.19
CA ILE A 115 1.71 10.03 7.15
C ILE A 115 3.06 10.64 6.78
N ALA A 116 4.10 10.30 7.53
CA ALA A 116 5.44 10.90 7.43
C ALA A 116 6.42 10.11 6.58
N GLU A 117 6.19 8.81 6.41
CA GLU A 117 7.11 7.91 5.71
C GLU A 117 6.35 6.88 4.86
N VAL A 118 6.91 6.60 3.68
CA VAL A 118 6.45 5.54 2.77
C VAL A 118 7.59 4.56 2.57
N VAL A 119 7.40 3.32 3.01
CA VAL A 119 8.31 2.20 2.75
C VAL A 119 7.70 1.36 1.64
N TYR A 120 8.33 1.30 0.49
CA TYR A 120 7.77 0.63 -0.68
C TYR A 120 8.66 -0.52 -1.18
N TYR A 121 8.02 -1.62 -1.60
CA TYR A 121 8.73 -2.80 -2.09
C TYR A 121 8.99 -2.71 -3.60
N GLY A 122 7.95 -2.55 -4.41
CA GLY A 122 8.03 -2.49 -5.87
C GLY A 122 7.93 -1.07 -6.40
N ASP A 123 8.60 -0.81 -7.53
CA ASP A 123 8.65 0.50 -8.18
C ASP A 123 8.67 0.35 -9.71
N LYS A 124 7.92 -0.61 -10.23
CA LYS A 124 7.94 -0.97 -11.65
C LYS A 124 7.41 0.13 -12.60
N TYR A 125 6.70 1.13 -12.06
CA TYR A 125 6.14 2.24 -12.82
C TYR A 125 6.85 3.57 -12.57
N HIS A 126 8.11 3.53 -12.12
CA HIS A 126 8.87 4.72 -11.71
C HIS A 126 9.01 5.80 -12.79
N ASP A 127 8.96 5.45 -14.08
CA ASP A 127 9.04 6.39 -15.20
C ASP A 127 7.68 6.97 -15.63
N SER A 128 6.57 6.52 -15.03
CA SER A 128 5.24 7.04 -15.34
C SER A 128 5.04 8.46 -14.81
N ASP A 129 4.21 9.24 -15.48
CA ASP A 129 3.82 10.58 -15.01
C ASP A 129 3.23 10.53 -13.61
N SER A 130 2.43 9.51 -13.30
CA SER A 130 1.86 9.30 -11.97
C SER A 130 2.94 9.14 -10.90
N SER A 131 3.97 8.33 -11.15
CA SER A 131 5.06 8.11 -10.20
C SER A 131 5.97 9.34 -10.07
N ILE A 132 6.23 10.05 -11.15
CA ILE A 132 7.00 11.30 -11.14
C ILE A 132 6.26 12.37 -10.33
N ALA A 133 4.95 12.54 -10.57
CA ALA A 133 4.13 13.49 -9.81
C ALA A 133 4.05 13.11 -8.32
N ALA A 134 3.93 11.82 -8.01
CA ALA A 134 3.92 11.32 -6.64
C ALA A 134 5.21 11.70 -5.89
N ARG A 135 6.37 11.45 -6.49
CA ARG A 135 7.67 11.82 -5.90
C ARG A 135 7.81 13.32 -5.69
N PHE A 136 7.40 14.10 -6.68
CA PHE A 136 7.41 15.55 -6.58
C PHE A 136 6.58 16.05 -5.39
N MET A 137 5.37 15.52 -5.21
CA MET A 137 4.52 15.88 -4.08
C MET A 137 5.10 15.43 -2.74
N PHE A 138 5.61 14.21 -2.64
CA PHE A 138 6.24 13.70 -1.41
C PHE A 138 7.44 14.54 -0.99
N GLU A 139 8.30 14.93 -1.94
CA GLU A 139 9.45 15.78 -1.68
C GLU A 139 9.02 17.14 -1.11
N HIS A 140 8.04 17.81 -1.76
CA HIS A 140 7.54 19.10 -1.32
C HIS A 140 6.82 19.04 0.04
N ALA A 141 6.14 17.95 0.33
CA ALA A 141 5.45 17.75 1.61
C ALA A 141 6.38 17.26 2.72
N GLY A 142 7.64 16.94 2.41
CA GLY A 142 8.59 16.41 3.39
C GLY A 142 8.31 14.97 3.83
N VAL A 143 7.59 14.19 3.05
CA VAL A 143 7.37 12.76 3.30
C VAL A 143 8.60 11.97 2.87
N ARG A 144 9.13 11.15 3.76
CA ARG A 144 10.30 10.33 3.47
C ARG A 144 9.92 9.09 2.65
N LEU A 145 10.66 8.84 1.58
CA LEU A 145 10.53 7.66 0.73
C LEU A 145 11.67 6.69 1.02
N ILE A 146 11.32 5.47 1.40
CA ILE A 146 12.29 4.44 1.80
C ILE A 146 12.07 3.20 0.94
N PRO A 147 12.99 2.90 0.00
CA PRO A 147 12.93 1.64 -0.74
C PRO A 147 13.15 0.47 0.24
N TYR A 148 12.22 -0.48 0.26
CA TYR A 148 12.40 -1.70 1.03
C TYR A 148 13.44 -2.60 0.35
N LYS A 149 14.42 -3.05 1.10
CA LYS A 149 15.44 -3.98 0.62
C LYS A 149 15.17 -5.37 1.21
N PRO A 150 14.73 -6.35 0.40
CA PRO A 150 14.57 -7.72 0.86
C PRO A 150 15.87 -8.27 1.46
N THR A 151 15.75 -8.95 2.59
CA THR A 151 16.90 -9.53 3.30
C THR A 151 17.25 -10.95 2.82
N GLY A 152 16.43 -11.52 1.91
CA GLY A 152 16.52 -12.91 1.47
C GLY A 152 15.84 -13.90 2.41
N ARG A 153 15.36 -13.45 3.57
CA ARG A 153 14.60 -14.29 4.50
C ARG A 153 13.24 -14.66 3.89
N ARG A 154 12.85 -15.90 4.06
CA ARG A 154 11.54 -16.43 3.63
C ARG A 154 10.74 -16.85 4.86
N ALA A 155 9.44 -16.60 4.82
CA ALA A 155 8.48 -17.12 5.78
C ALA A 155 7.43 -17.95 5.03
N GLU A 156 7.15 -19.14 5.53
CA GLU A 156 6.06 -19.98 5.04
C GLU A 156 4.96 -20.02 6.08
N LEU A 157 3.73 -19.88 5.62
CA LEU A 157 2.53 -19.95 6.45
C LEU A 157 1.62 -21.05 5.88
N GLU A 158 1.18 -21.94 6.74
CA GLU A 158 0.09 -22.87 6.45
C GLU A 158 -1.22 -22.22 6.91
N LEU A 159 -2.17 -22.02 5.98
CA LEU A 159 -3.42 -21.30 6.22
C LEU A 159 -4.63 -22.23 6.19
#